data_d0b1e15dd5db217a02e64608b8aab591
#
_entry.id   d0b1e15dd5db217a02e64608b8aab591
#
_cell.length_a   1.000
_cell.length_b   1.000
_cell.length_c   1.000
_cell.angle_alpha   90.00
_cell.angle_beta   90.00
_cell.angle_gamma   90.00
#
_symmetry.space_group_name_H-M   'P 1'
#
loop_
_entity.id
_entity.type
_entity.pdbx_description
1 polymer ?
#
loop_
_entity_poly.entity_id
_entity_poly.type
_entity_poly.pdbx_seq_one_letter_code
_entity_poly.pdbx_strand_id
1 'polypeptide(L)'
;MKLRHLLSLLLVVVTTVVYGQNSKLADQYYLEGEYAKAGDLYLKLHETAKKSNNFFYFNKYVECLLAMRQYAQAEREIQEQMKAQPDNFSMLVTLGNVQERMGDYDKAQATYKMAIEKLPARIDAVSNLGNAFLSQAKYDEAIETYEKGEKLLNQPGIFSYQLADLYKRNGNTSKMIEQYLYSLHASPNNLENIQNMLQRSLKLEDYADLMAQLYVFIQDYPETDYFPEMLAWTFMQQKDYSKAMRQAKALDKRLGENGMRVYRLAQIAANDRDYTTAIEGYDYILANQTPGSPYFIEAKRASLATKRRQITDTYSYTQDQLKGLEAEYVAFIDVFGVTPTTALMVSELAMLEGLYINDLPKAIYYLDQVVNLPGINQYQQAYAKLDLGDYYLMSGEVWEATLLYSQVDKAFPEDLIGQDARFRNAKLSYYNGDFEWAQTQFDILKTSTSKLISNDALDLSIFIMDNMGLDSNTHALSEYAQAELLIFQNKLDEAIQKLTILGNIYSEHELNDDILYLKAKLYEKKRDYTQAEALYQEIIDKYPEEIRADNALYNQAQLYEHQLHDPEKAKACYEKLFMEYSDSTFAIDARKRFRELRGDFEEEPPQ
;
A
#
# COMPACT_ATOMS: atom_id res chain seq x y z
N MET A 1 43.37 -18.23 -46.36
CA MET A 1 41.97 -18.23 -45.88
C MET A 1 41.71 -17.30 -44.69
N LYS A 2 42.53 -17.27 -43.66
CA LYS A 2 42.33 -16.45 -42.42
C LYS A 2 42.31 -14.93 -42.67
N LEU A 3 43.14 -14.39 -43.61
CA LEU A 3 43.20 -12.95 -43.89
C LEU A 3 41.93 -12.43 -44.61
N ARG A 4 41.29 -13.23 -45.46
CA ARG A 4 40.04 -12.90 -46.15
C ARG A 4 38.85 -12.83 -45.18
N HIS A 5 38.82 -13.72 -44.17
CA HIS A 5 37.79 -13.67 -43.14
C HIS A 5 37.97 -12.51 -42.15
N LEU A 6 39.24 -12.14 -41.84
CA LEU A 6 39.52 -10.96 -41.03
C LEU A 6 39.12 -9.65 -41.71
N LEU A 7 39.41 -9.52 -43.03
CA LEU A 7 39.00 -8.37 -43.83
C LEU A 7 37.47 -8.30 -43.98
N SER A 8 36.78 -9.43 -44.16
CA SER A 8 35.31 -9.43 -44.22
C SER A 8 34.69 -9.09 -42.87
N LEU A 9 35.27 -9.54 -41.75
CA LEU A 9 34.80 -9.18 -40.41
C LEU A 9 35.05 -7.69 -40.10
N LEU A 10 36.20 -7.17 -40.49
CA LEU A 10 36.50 -5.74 -40.33
C LEU A 10 35.58 -4.85 -41.19
N LEU A 11 35.25 -5.28 -42.40
CA LEU A 11 34.32 -4.59 -43.28
C LEU A 11 32.89 -4.57 -42.70
N VAL A 12 32.45 -5.64 -42.10
CA VAL A 12 31.14 -5.74 -41.41
C VAL A 12 31.11 -4.86 -40.17
N VAL A 13 32.18 -4.82 -39.37
CA VAL A 13 32.26 -3.96 -38.18
C VAL A 13 32.28 -2.48 -38.58
N VAL A 14 33.06 -2.11 -39.58
CA VAL A 14 33.13 -0.71 -40.08
C VAL A 14 31.77 -0.27 -40.64
N THR A 15 31.08 -1.12 -41.40
CA THR A 15 29.76 -0.80 -41.94
C THR A 15 28.72 -0.65 -40.81
N THR A 16 28.70 -1.51 -39.79
CA THR A 16 27.74 -1.39 -38.68
C THR A 16 28.00 -0.16 -37.82
N VAL A 17 29.25 0.25 -37.60
CA VAL A 17 29.61 1.48 -36.86
C VAL A 17 29.19 2.73 -37.64
N VAL A 18 29.45 2.78 -38.95
CA VAL A 18 29.04 3.91 -39.79
C VAL A 18 27.51 4.03 -39.88
N TYR A 19 26.79 2.90 -39.92
CA TYR A 19 25.34 2.88 -39.90
C TYR A 19 24.77 3.44 -38.57
N GLY A 20 25.31 3.04 -37.44
CA GLY A 20 24.86 3.53 -36.14
C GLY A 20 25.13 5.03 -35.93
N GLN A 21 26.20 5.55 -36.50
CA GLN A 21 26.52 6.99 -36.45
C GLN A 21 25.58 7.82 -37.35
N ASN A 22 25.29 7.35 -38.56
CA ASN A 22 24.38 8.07 -39.46
C ASN A 22 22.93 8.10 -38.96
N SER A 23 22.46 7.06 -38.31
CA SER A 23 21.12 7.06 -37.69
C SER A 23 21.03 8.09 -36.56
N LYS A 24 22.00 8.08 -35.64
CA LYS A 24 22.05 9.06 -34.55
C LYS A 24 22.16 10.50 -35.04
N LEU A 25 22.93 10.71 -36.10
CA LEU A 25 23.07 12.04 -36.70
C LEU A 25 21.77 12.51 -37.40
N ALA A 26 21.05 11.59 -38.04
CA ALA A 26 19.75 11.89 -38.62
C ALA A 26 18.71 12.23 -37.54
N ASP A 27 18.68 11.47 -36.43
CA ASP A 27 17.83 11.73 -35.29
C ASP A 27 18.15 13.09 -34.62
N GLN A 28 19.44 13.43 -34.51
CA GLN A 28 19.88 14.72 -33.99
C GLN A 28 19.41 15.88 -34.89
N TYR A 29 19.61 15.82 -36.19
CA TYR A 29 19.13 16.85 -37.13
C TYR A 29 17.61 16.98 -37.10
N TYR A 30 16.90 15.88 -36.93
CA TYR A 30 15.43 15.91 -36.77
C TYR A 30 15.00 16.66 -35.51
N LEU A 31 15.65 16.41 -34.37
CA LEU A 31 15.39 17.10 -33.11
C LEU A 31 15.77 18.60 -33.15
N GLU A 32 16.81 18.94 -33.91
CA GLU A 32 17.26 20.34 -34.13
C GLU A 32 16.36 21.10 -35.12
N GLY A 33 15.38 20.43 -35.74
CA GLY A 33 14.50 21.03 -36.74
C GLY A 33 15.12 21.14 -38.15
N GLU A 34 16.31 20.59 -38.39
CA GLU A 34 17.03 20.57 -39.67
C GLU A 34 16.49 19.44 -40.57
N TYR A 35 15.19 19.49 -40.86
CA TYR A 35 14.45 18.39 -41.49
C TYR A 35 14.98 18.01 -42.89
N ALA A 36 15.55 18.96 -43.66
CA ALA A 36 16.14 18.66 -44.96
C ALA A 36 17.36 17.73 -44.80
N LYS A 37 18.27 18.05 -43.89
CA LYS A 37 19.47 17.23 -43.63
C LYS A 37 19.10 15.87 -43.02
N ALA A 38 18.14 15.85 -42.10
CA ALA A 38 17.62 14.62 -41.53
C ALA A 38 16.99 13.73 -42.62
N GLY A 39 16.14 14.28 -43.46
CA GLY A 39 15.48 13.59 -44.57
C GLY A 39 16.45 12.93 -45.54
N ASP A 40 17.50 13.66 -45.99
CA ASP A 40 18.55 13.11 -46.85
C ASP A 40 19.29 11.92 -46.23
N LEU A 41 19.54 11.97 -44.91
CA LEU A 41 20.19 10.87 -44.21
C LEU A 41 19.25 9.68 -44.03
N TYR A 42 17.99 9.90 -43.65
CA TYR A 42 17.00 8.82 -43.51
C TYR A 42 16.73 8.14 -44.86
N LEU A 43 16.66 8.89 -45.98
CA LEU A 43 16.49 8.30 -47.31
C LEU A 43 17.69 7.40 -47.66
N LYS A 44 18.93 7.86 -47.43
CA LYS A 44 20.15 7.05 -47.64
C LYS A 44 20.16 5.80 -46.77
N LEU A 45 19.75 5.92 -45.49
CA LEU A 45 19.63 4.78 -44.58
C LEU A 45 18.57 3.79 -45.07
N HIS A 46 17.41 4.25 -45.54
CA HIS A 46 16.38 3.42 -46.13
C HIS A 46 16.86 2.66 -47.36
N GLU A 47 17.54 3.35 -48.30
CA GLU A 47 18.08 2.73 -49.52
C GLU A 47 19.09 1.64 -49.24
N THR A 48 19.90 1.82 -48.22
CA THR A 48 20.86 0.80 -47.79
C THR A 48 20.22 -0.33 -46.99
N ALA A 49 19.11 -0.09 -46.31
CA ALA A 49 18.36 -1.08 -45.52
C ALA A 49 17.36 -1.94 -46.34
N LYS A 50 17.23 -1.72 -47.65
CA LYS A 50 16.25 -2.42 -48.53
C LYS A 50 16.23 -3.94 -48.41
N LYS A 51 17.31 -4.57 -47.95
CA LYS A 51 17.39 -6.03 -47.76
C LYS A 51 16.71 -6.55 -46.48
N SER A 52 16.37 -5.68 -45.54
CA SER A 52 15.83 -6.08 -44.21
C SER A 52 14.34 -5.83 -44.02
N ASN A 53 13.60 -5.37 -45.03
CA ASN A 53 12.19 -4.95 -44.95
C ASN A 53 11.91 -3.91 -43.82
N ASN A 54 12.90 -3.16 -43.41
CA ASN A 54 12.79 -2.17 -42.34
C ASN A 54 12.36 -0.80 -42.92
N PHE A 55 11.09 -0.45 -42.73
CA PHE A 55 10.54 0.84 -43.19
C PHE A 55 10.71 1.98 -42.19
N PHE A 56 11.35 1.75 -41.07
CA PHE A 56 11.53 2.78 -40.05
C PHE A 56 12.14 4.07 -40.66
N TYR A 57 13.22 3.95 -41.41
CA TYR A 57 13.89 5.12 -42.02
C TYR A 57 13.05 5.77 -43.12
N PHE A 58 12.26 5.01 -43.86
CA PHE A 58 11.33 5.56 -44.83
C PHE A 58 10.24 6.40 -44.16
N ASN A 59 9.63 5.91 -43.10
CA ASN A 59 8.65 6.68 -42.35
C ASN A 59 9.25 7.96 -41.76
N LYS A 60 10.48 7.90 -41.23
CA LYS A 60 11.21 9.09 -40.75
C LYS A 60 11.51 10.10 -41.87
N TYR A 61 11.83 9.63 -43.07
CA TYR A 61 11.97 10.48 -44.23
C TYR A 61 10.65 11.18 -44.58
N VAL A 62 9.54 10.43 -44.59
CA VAL A 62 8.21 11.00 -44.82
C VAL A 62 7.85 12.04 -43.75
N GLU A 63 8.14 11.78 -42.48
CA GLU A 63 7.95 12.74 -41.38
C GLU A 63 8.72 14.05 -41.65
N CYS A 64 9.96 13.97 -42.15
CA CYS A 64 10.74 15.14 -42.53
C CYS A 64 10.05 15.92 -43.68
N LEU A 65 9.55 15.23 -44.71
CA LEU A 65 8.82 15.87 -45.81
C LEU A 65 7.54 16.57 -45.31
N LEU A 66 6.80 15.94 -44.37
CA LEU A 66 5.63 16.54 -43.76
C LEU A 66 5.98 17.78 -42.92
N ALA A 67 7.07 17.73 -42.15
CA ALA A 67 7.58 18.89 -41.41
C ALA A 67 7.97 20.06 -42.28
N MET A 68 8.54 19.76 -43.47
CA MET A 68 8.86 20.77 -44.51
C MET A 68 7.65 21.19 -45.37
N ARG A 69 6.44 20.63 -45.10
CA ARG A 69 5.22 20.87 -45.91
C ARG A 69 5.33 20.42 -47.38
N GLN A 70 6.21 19.47 -47.65
CA GLN A 70 6.41 18.93 -49.02
C GLN A 70 5.46 17.76 -49.30
N TYR A 71 4.14 17.98 -49.10
CA TYR A 71 3.11 16.94 -49.10
C TYR A 71 3.02 16.19 -50.44
N ALA A 72 3.07 16.94 -51.58
CA ALA A 72 3.00 16.32 -52.93
C ALA A 72 4.22 15.42 -53.22
N GLN A 73 5.38 15.73 -52.65
CA GLN A 73 6.54 14.84 -52.75
C GLN A 73 6.34 13.62 -51.87
N ALA A 74 5.90 13.81 -50.61
CA ALA A 74 5.62 12.70 -49.68
C ALA A 74 4.61 11.72 -50.30
N GLU A 75 3.51 12.19 -50.89
CA GLU A 75 2.52 11.35 -51.58
C GLU A 75 3.14 10.52 -52.71
N ARG A 76 3.95 11.12 -53.55
CA ARG A 76 4.64 10.42 -54.67
C ARG A 76 5.58 9.33 -54.17
N GLU A 77 6.44 9.66 -53.19
CA GLU A 77 7.41 8.71 -52.64
C GLU A 77 6.70 7.50 -51.99
N ILE A 78 5.61 7.75 -51.26
CA ILE A 78 4.79 6.66 -50.67
C ILE A 78 4.17 5.80 -51.78
N GLN A 79 3.58 6.41 -52.82
CA GLN A 79 2.98 5.66 -53.94
C GLN A 79 4.00 4.82 -54.70
N GLU A 80 5.24 5.31 -54.88
CA GLU A 80 6.33 4.55 -55.51
C GLU A 80 6.76 3.38 -54.60
N GLN A 81 6.87 3.61 -53.33
CA GLN A 81 7.22 2.57 -52.39
C GLN A 81 6.12 1.47 -52.27
N MET A 82 4.84 1.85 -52.35
CA MET A 82 3.71 0.91 -52.39
C MET A 82 3.73 0.01 -53.63
N LYS A 83 4.20 0.53 -54.79
CA LYS A 83 4.37 -0.31 -55.97
C LYS A 83 5.48 -1.34 -55.79
N ALA A 84 6.54 -0.99 -55.05
CA ALA A 84 7.63 -1.92 -54.74
C ALA A 84 7.22 -2.99 -53.71
N GLN A 85 6.21 -2.69 -52.86
CA GLN A 85 5.76 -3.57 -51.78
C GLN A 85 4.24 -3.52 -51.63
N PRO A 86 3.50 -4.18 -52.50
CA PRO A 86 2.04 -4.12 -52.56
C PRO A 86 1.35 -4.74 -51.33
N ASP A 87 2.05 -5.58 -50.58
CA ASP A 87 1.52 -6.27 -49.39
C ASP A 87 1.72 -5.50 -48.07
N ASN A 88 2.33 -4.31 -48.13
CA ASN A 88 2.54 -3.46 -46.96
C ASN A 88 1.40 -2.44 -46.79
N PHE A 89 0.32 -2.87 -46.17
CA PHE A 89 -0.87 -2.04 -45.97
C PHE A 89 -0.66 -0.88 -44.98
N SER A 90 0.36 -0.92 -44.11
CA SER A 90 0.68 0.20 -43.21
C SER A 90 1.09 1.48 -43.96
N MET A 91 1.56 1.35 -45.20
CA MET A 91 1.85 2.54 -46.06
C MET A 91 0.57 3.30 -46.42
N LEU A 92 -0.59 2.66 -46.49
CA LEU A 92 -1.86 3.34 -46.70
C LEU A 92 -2.18 4.27 -45.53
N VAL A 93 -1.79 3.91 -44.30
CA VAL A 93 -1.95 4.78 -43.12
C VAL A 93 -1.07 6.01 -43.26
N THR A 94 0.19 5.83 -43.66
CA THR A 94 1.11 6.95 -43.92
C THR A 94 0.59 7.86 -45.05
N LEU A 95 0.04 7.27 -46.13
CA LEU A 95 -0.58 8.01 -47.23
C LEU A 95 -1.80 8.81 -46.76
N GLY A 96 -2.70 8.21 -45.99
CA GLY A 96 -3.85 8.91 -45.43
C GLY A 96 -3.47 10.08 -44.55
N ASN A 97 -2.43 9.92 -43.70
CA ASN A 97 -1.89 11.04 -42.92
C ASN A 97 -1.38 12.19 -43.80
N VAL A 98 -0.68 11.91 -44.88
CA VAL A 98 -0.26 12.94 -45.83
C VAL A 98 -1.47 13.66 -46.42
N GLN A 99 -2.51 12.93 -46.85
CA GLN A 99 -3.75 13.49 -47.37
C GLN A 99 -4.47 14.39 -46.37
N GLU A 100 -4.54 13.98 -45.09
CA GLU A 100 -5.08 14.84 -44.02
C GLU A 100 -4.27 16.14 -43.89
N ARG A 101 -2.93 16.07 -43.94
CA ARG A 101 -2.05 17.25 -43.88
C ARG A 101 -2.23 18.17 -45.07
N MET A 102 -2.70 17.63 -46.20
CA MET A 102 -3.10 18.41 -47.38
C MET A 102 -4.48 19.06 -47.25
N GLY A 103 -5.28 18.63 -46.27
CA GLY A 103 -6.69 19.05 -46.08
C GLY A 103 -7.69 18.16 -46.81
N ASP A 104 -7.26 17.09 -47.47
CA ASP A 104 -8.11 16.15 -48.22
C ASP A 104 -8.69 15.06 -47.30
N TYR A 105 -9.48 15.45 -46.32
CA TYR A 105 -10.00 14.53 -45.28
C TYR A 105 -10.81 13.37 -45.83
N ASP A 106 -11.69 13.61 -46.82
CA ASP A 106 -12.50 12.54 -47.43
C ASP A 106 -11.62 11.49 -48.12
N LYS A 107 -10.57 11.94 -48.81
CA LYS A 107 -9.60 11.06 -49.48
C LYS A 107 -8.79 10.26 -48.46
N ALA A 108 -8.40 10.89 -47.36
CA ALA A 108 -7.68 10.25 -46.27
C ALA A 108 -8.54 9.14 -45.63
N GLN A 109 -9.79 9.42 -45.30
CA GLN A 109 -10.72 8.43 -44.75
C GLN A 109 -10.97 7.26 -45.70
N ALA A 110 -11.12 7.53 -47.01
CA ALA A 110 -11.22 6.48 -48.03
C ALA A 110 -9.97 5.59 -48.07
N THR A 111 -8.78 6.21 -47.90
CA THR A 111 -7.49 5.51 -47.88
C THR A 111 -7.34 4.64 -46.63
N TYR A 112 -7.73 5.13 -45.45
CA TYR A 112 -7.74 4.34 -44.19
C TYR A 112 -8.69 3.15 -44.29
N LYS A 113 -9.90 3.38 -44.80
CA LYS A 113 -10.88 2.31 -44.99
C LYS A 113 -10.35 1.26 -45.98
N MET A 114 -9.70 1.67 -47.05
CA MET A 114 -9.06 0.77 -48.03
C MET A 114 -7.99 -0.09 -47.36
N ALA A 115 -7.18 0.47 -46.44
CA ALA A 115 -6.17 -0.28 -45.70
C ALA A 115 -6.80 -1.40 -44.85
N ILE A 116 -7.88 -1.07 -44.14
CA ILE A 116 -8.60 -2.03 -43.32
C ILE A 116 -9.32 -3.08 -44.21
N GLU A 117 -9.98 -2.66 -45.30
CA GLU A 117 -10.68 -3.58 -46.20
C GLU A 117 -9.77 -4.63 -46.86
N LYS A 118 -8.53 -4.25 -47.22
CA LYS A 118 -7.54 -5.14 -47.84
C LYS A 118 -6.72 -5.97 -46.87
N LEU A 119 -7.00 -5.88 -45.56
CA LEU A 119 -6.26 -6.58 -44.51
C LEU A 119 -6.29 -8.11 -44.74
N PRO A 120 -5.14 -8.80 -44.86
CA PRO A 120 -5.08 -10.23 -45.01
C PRO A 120 -5.21 -10.94 -43.64
N ALA A 121 -5.67 -12.19 -43.68
CA ALA A 121 -5.83 -13.06 -42.49
C ALA A 121 -4.45 -13.53 -41.95
N ARG A 122 -3.63 -12.62 -41.47
CA ARG A 122 -2.30 -12.90 -40.90
C ARG A 122 -2.05 -12.01 -39.67
N ILE A 123 -1.58 -12.61 -38.60
CA ILE A 123 -1.35 -11.93 -37.31
C ILE A 123 -0.39 -10.74 -37.44
N ASP A 124 0.72 -10.94 -38.16
CA ASP A 124 1.72 -9.90 -38.38
C ASP A 124 1.17 -8.71 -39.17
N ALA A 125 0.33 -8.96 -40.18
CA ALA A 125 -0.29 -7.90 -40.98
C ALA A 125 -1.31 -7.09 -40.14
N VAL A 126 -2.14 -7.76 -39.34
CA VAL A 126 -3.09 -7.11 -38.43
C VAL A 126 -2.33 -6.25 -37.43
N SER A 127 -1.31 -6.81 -36.76
CA SER A 127 -0.51 -6.08 -35.78
C SER A 127 0.22 -4.87 -36.38
N ASN A 128 0.80 -5.03 -37.57
CA ASN A 128 1.50 -3.94 -38.26
C ASN A 128 0.55 -2.80 -38.64
N LEU A 129 -0.63 -3.13 -39.16
CA LEU A 129 -1.62 -2.12 -39.53
C LEU A 129 -2.22 -1.44 -38.30
N GLY A 130 -2.60 -2.20 -37.25
CA GLY A 130 -3.12 -1.65 -36.01
C GLY A 130 -2.11 -0.73 -35.32
N ASN A 131 -0.84 -1.13 -35.27
CA ASN A 131 0.24 -0.29 -34.72
C ASN A 131 0.51 0.95 -35.58
N ALA A 132 0.34 0.87 -36.91
CA ALA A 132 0.47 2.04 -37.77
C ALA A 132 -0.61 3.08 -37.49
N PHE A 133 -1.86 2.66 -37.30
CA PHE A 133 -2.94 3.55 -36.85
C PHE A 133 -2.71 4.11 -35.45
N LEU A 134 -2.28 3.26 -34.51
CA LEU A 134 -1.95 3.69 -33.14
C LEU A 134 -0.86 4.77 -33.13
N SER A 135 0.19 4.62 -33.95
CA SER A 135 1.28 5.60 -34.05
C SER A 135 0.82 6.98 -34.55
N GLN A 136 -0.31 7.03 -35.23
CA GLN A 136 -0.95 8.26 -35.72
C GLN A 136 -2.11 8.73 -34.85
N ALA A 137 -2.27 8.15 -33.63
CA ALA A 137 -3.38 8.38 -32.71
C ALA A 137 -4.78 8.16 -33.33
N LYS A 138 -4.86 7.27 -34.34
CA LYS A 138 -6.10 6.86 -34.99
C LYS A 138 -6.67 5.65 -34.27
N TYR A 139 -7.25 5.89 -33.07
CA TYR A 139 -7.68 4.81 -32.17
C TYR A 139 -8.86 4.01 -32.71
N ASP A 140 -9.84 4.66 -33.35
CA ASP A 140 -11.02 3.99 -33.91
C ASP A 140 -10.63 3.07 -35.06
N GLU A 141 -9.77 3.51 -35.97
CA GLU A 141 -9.26 2.70 -37.10
C GLU A 141 -8.36 1.55 -36.61
N ALA A 142 -7.59 1.77 -35.52
CA ALA A 142 -6.82 0.70 -34.88
C ALA A 142 -7.75 -0.36 -34.27
N ILE A 143 -8.81 0.04 -33.57
CA ILE A 143 -9.82 -0.86 -32.99
C ILE A 143 -10.47 -1.68 -34.12
N GLU A 144 -10.98 -1.00 -35.20
CA GLU A 144 -11.59 -1.66 -36.35
C GLU A 144 -10.63 -2.69 -36.99
N THR A 145 -9.34 -2.34 -37.07
CA THR A 145 -8.30 -3.22 -37.63
C THR A 145 -8.16 -4.50 -36.80
N TYR A 146 -8.05 -4.39 -35.48
CA TYR A 146 -7.89 -5.56 -34.60
C TYR A 146 -9.17 -6.40 -34.55
N GLU A 147 -10.35 -5.78 -34.46
CA GLU A 147 -11.64 -6.50 -34.48
C GLU A 147 -11.85 -7.25 -35.79
N LYS A 148 -11.52 -6.62 -36.93
CA LYS A 148 -11.55 -7.27 -38.22
C LYS A 148 -10.52 -8.39 -38.30
N GLY A 149 -9.33 -8.17 -37.75
CA GLY A 149 -8.27 -9.19 -37.67
C GLY A 149 -8.73 -10.45 -36.95
N GLU A 150 -9.38 -10.33 -35.80
CA GLU A 150 -9.93 -11.46 -35.05
C GLU A 150 -10.96 -12.27 -35.88
N LYS A 151 -11.86 -11.56 -36.58
CA LYS A 151 -12.84 -12.17 -37.46
C LYS A 151 -12.19 -12.92 -38.64
N LEU A 152 -11.19 -12.29 -39.29
CA LEU A 152 -10.49 -12.89 -40.42
C LEU A 152 -9.66 -14.11 -40.02
N LEU A 153 -9.07 -14.09 -38.83
CA LEU A 153 -8.27 -15.20 -38.30
C LEU A 153 -9.15 -16.31 -37.68
N ASN A 154 -10.44 -16.05 -37.49
CA ASN A 154 -11.34 -16.89 -36.70
C ASN A 154 -10.77 -17.26 -35.33
N GLN A 155 -10.15 -16.30 -34.66
CA GLN A 155 -9.51 -16.41 -33.35
C GLN A 155 -9.95 -15.25 -32.44
N PRO A 156 -11.15 -15.33 -31.84
CA PRO A 156 -11.62 -14.32 -30.89
C PRO A 156 -10.63 -14.18 -29.73
N GLY A 157 -10.37 -12.96 -29.34
CA GLY A 157 -9.53 -12.66 -28.18
C GLY A 157 -8.01 -12.63 -28.42
N ILE A 158 -7.54 -12.93 -29.63
CA ILE A 158 -6.10 -12.93 -29.93
C ILE A 158 -5.45 -11.53 -29.79
N PHE A 159 -6.22 -10.46 -30.01
CA PHE A 159 -5.78 -9.07 -29.87
C PHE A 159 -6.43 -8.35 -28.67
N SER A 160 -7.06 -9.08 -27.75
CA SER A 160 -7.80 -8.49 -26.64
C SER A 160 -6.96 -7.58 -25.75
N TYR A 161 -5.68 -7.90 -25.55
CA TYR A 161 -4.80 -7.03 -24.78
C TYR A 161 -4.59 -5.67 -25.47
N GLN A 162 -4.37 -5.66 -26.77
CA GLN A 162 -4.22 -4.45 -27.59
C GLN A 162 -5.54 -3.66 -27.67
N LEU A 163 -6.65 -4.36 -27.84
CA LEU A 163 -7.97 -3.75 -27.83
C LEU A 163 -8.31 -3.12 -26.49
N ALA A 164 -7.95 -3.76 -25.38
CA ALA A 164 -8.16 -3.19 -24.04
C ALA A 164 -7.41 -1.85 -23.85
N ASP A 165 -6.13 -1.78 -24.27
CA ASP A 165 -5.36 -0.52 -24.22
C ASP A 165 -5.96 0.56 -25.11
N LEU A 166 -6.41 0.20 -26.30
CA LEU A 166 -7.07 1.12 -27.24
C LEU A 166 -8.40 1.65 -26.69
N TYR A 167 -9.26 0.77 -26.15
CA TYR A 167 -10.51 1.19 -25.52
C TYR A 167 -10.28 2.06 -24.29
N LYS A 168 -9.21 1.79 -23.50
CA LYS A 168 -8.79 2.68 -22.42
C LYS A 168 -8.47 4.09 -22.93
N ARG A 169 -7.66 4.20 -24.00
CA ARG A 169 -7.29 5.48 -24.62
C ARG A 169 -8.49 6.21 -25.21
N ASN A 170 -9.47 5.46 -25.71
CA ASN A 170 -10.72 6.00 -26.28
C ASN A 170 -11.80 6.27 -25.22
N GLY A 171 -11.49 6.07 -23.91
CA GLY A 171 -12.40 6.35 -22.79
C GLY A 171 -13.58 5.38 -22.67
N ASN A 172 -13.54 4.23 -23.35
CA ASN A 172 -14.59 3.21 -23.27
C ASN A 172 -14.24 2.14 -22.22
N THR A 173 -14.51 2.46 -20.94
CA THR A 173 -14.17 1.60 -19.80
C THR A 173 -14.85 0.22 -19.90
N SER A 174 -16.11 0.15 -20.33
CA SER A 174 -16.84 -1.12 -20.40
C SER A 174 -16.21 -2.09 -21.41
N LYS A 175 -15.86 -1.60 -22.59
CA LYS A 175 -15.16 -2.39 -23.61
C LYS A 175 -13.73 -2.75 -23.20
N MET A 176 -13.04 -1.85 -22.52
CA MET A 176 -11.73 -2.13 -21.94
C MET A 176 -11.80 -3.33 -20.98
N ILE A 177 -12.77 -3.34 -20.07
CA ILE A 177 -13.00 -4.45 -19.12
C ILE A 177 -13.25 -5.75 -19.89
N GLU A 178 -14.19 -5.74 -20.84
CA GLU A 178 -14.53 -6.92 -21.65
C GLU A 178 -13.28 -7.52 -22.31
N GLN A 179 -12.45 -6.67 -22.91
CA GLN A 179 -11.24 -7.11 -23.61
C GLN A 179 -10.17 -7.64 -22.65
N TYR A 180 -10.01 -7.05 -21.46
CA TYR A 180 -9.12 -7.62 -20.45
C TYR A 180 -9.60 -9.00 -19.97
N LEU A 181 -10.91 -9.22 -19.86
CA LEU A 181 -11.44 -10.55 -19.50
C LEU A 181 -11.22 -11.59 -20.60
N TYR A 182 -11.37 -11.23 -21.89
CA TYR A 182 -10.99 -12.11 -23.00
C TYR A 182 -9.47 -12.38 -23.01
N SER A 183 -8.64 -11.37 -22.74
CA SER A 183 -7.19 -11.56 -22.61
C SER A 183 -6.82 -12.49 -21.46
N LEU A 184 -7.53 -12.40 -20.34
CA LEU A 184 -7.38 -13.31 -19.21
C LEU A 184 -7.74 -14.75 -19.60
N HIS A 185 -8.83 -14.92 -20.33
CA HIS A 185 -9.25 -16.22 -20.82
C HIS A 185 -8.22 -16.86 -21.78
N ALA A 186 -7.65 -16.05 -22.68
CA ALA A 186 -6.60 -16.50 -23.59
C ALA A 186 -5.27 -16.82 -22.88
N SER A 187 -4.97 -16.16 -21.79
CA SER A 187 -3.72 -16.29 -21.04
C SER A 187 -3.94 -16.15 -19.53
N PRO A 188 -4.37 -17.22 -18.83
CA PRO A 188 -4.69 -17.18 -17.40
C PRO A 188 -3.53 -16.72 -16.49
N ASN A 189 -2.29 -16.95 -16.92
CA ASN A 189 -1.10 -16.51 -16.18
C ASN A 189 -0.95 -14.98 -16.07
N ASN A 190 -1.74 -14.22 -16.83
CA ASN A 190 -1.74 -12.75 -16.80
C ASN A 190 -2.70 -12.17 -15.75
N LEU A 191 -3.29 -12.99 -14.88
CA LEU A 191 -4.29 -12.56 -13.89
C LEU A 191 -3.81 -11.34 -13.08
N GLU A 192 -2.63 -11.43 -12.47
CA GLU A 192 -2.07 -10.37 -11.65
C GLU A 192 -1.79 -9.08 -12.44
N ASN A 193 -1.27 -9.21 -13.67
CA ASN A 193 -1.05 -8.05 -14.54
C ASN A 193 -2.37 -7.34 -14.88
N ILE A 194 -3.42 -8.11 -15.19
CA ILE A 194 -4.74 -7.56 -15.53
C ILE A 194 -5.38 -6.91 -14.30
N GLN A 195 -5.27 -7.52 -13.11
CA GLN A 195 -5.69 -6.90 -11.85
C GLN A 195 -5.01 -5.54 -11.63
N ASN A 196 -3.70 -5.48 -11.82
CA ASN A 196 -2.93 -4.23 -11.69
C ASN A 196 -3.36 -3.18 -12.74
N MET A 197 -3.64 -3.59 -13.98
CA MET A 197 -4.11 -2.68 -15.03
C MET A 197 -5.51 -2.13 -14.72
N LEU A 198 -6.42 -2.99 -14.28
CA LEU A 198 -7.77 -2.61 -13.86
C LEU A 198 -7.72 -1.67 -12.64
N GLN A 199 -6.94 -2.00 -11.61
CA GLN A 199 -6.80 -1.17 -10.41
C GLN A 199 -6.34 0.26 -10.72
N ARG A 200 -5.42 0.43 -11.69
CA ARG A 200 -4.92 1.74 -12.12
C ARG A 200 -5.88 2.49 -13.04
N SER A 201 -6.86 1.80 -13.62
CA SER A 201 -7.72 2.37 -14.67
C SER A 201 -9.15 2.60 -14.22
N LEU A 202 -9.66 1.79 -13.28
CA LEU A 202 -11.04 1.83 -12.83
C LEU A 202 -11.22 2.81 -11.67
N LYS A 203 -12.32 3.55 -11.73
CA LYS A 203 -12.87 4.29 -10.60
C LYS A 203 -13.81 3.38 -9.79
N LEU A 204 -14.20 3.81 -8.60
CA LEU A 204 -15.07 3.04 -7.71
C LEU A 204 -16.39 2.62 -8.40
N GLU A 205 -16.97 3.49 -9.21
CA GLU A 205 -18.21 3.26 -9.97
C GLU A 205 -18.09 2.17 -11.05
N ASP A 206 -16.89 2.00 -11.66
CA ASP A 206 -16.65 1.06 -12.74
C ASP A 206 -16.62 -0.41 -12.27
N TYR A 207 -16.37 -0.65 -10.98
CA TYR A 207 -16.34 -2.01 -10.43
C TYR A 207 -17.71 -2.73 -10.53
N ALA A 208 -18.80 -1.98 -10.58
CA ALA A 208 -20.12 -2.57 -10.80
C ALA A 208 -20.24 -3.22 -12.20
N ASP A 209 -19.70 -2.57 -13.23
CA ASP A 209 -19.65 -3.13 -14.58
C ASP A 209 -18.69 -4.33 -14.66
N LEU A 210 -17.50 -4.23 -14.05
CA LEU A 210 -16.58 -5.36 -13.96
C LEU A 210 -17.24 -6.60 -13.32
N MET A 211 -17.96 -6.42 -12.22
CA MET A 211 -18.70 -7.53 -11.59
C MET A 211 -19.77 -8.11 -12.50
N ALA A 212 -20.54 -7.26 -13.17
CA ALA A 212 -21.59 -7.71 -14.08
C ALA A 212 -21.02 -8.56 -15.22
N GLN A 213 -19.93 -8.10 -15.83
CA GLN A 213 -19.24 -8.84 -16.89
C GLN A 213 -18.61 -10.13 -16.36
N LEU A 214 -17.99 -10.12 -15.17
CA LEU A 214 -17.43 -11.33 -14.57
C LEU A 214 -18.47 -12.41 -14.31
N TYR A 215 -19.70 -12.04 -13.92
CA TYR A 215 -20.77 -13.02 -13.76
C TYR A 215 -21.13 -13.68 -15.10
N VAL A 216 -21.13 -12.94 -16.21
CA VAL A 216 -21.34 -13.50 -17.55
C VAL A 216 -20.21 -14.46 -17.91
N PHE A 217 -18.94 -14.03 -17.74
CA PHE A 217 -17.79 -14.87 -18.06
C PHE A 217 -17.72 -16.15 -17.20
N ILE A 218 -18.09 -16.08 -15.92
CA ILE A 218 -18.17 -17.26 -15.05
C ILE A 218 -19.27 -18.22 -15.53
N GLN A 219 -20.38 -17.71 -16.02
CA GLN A 219 -21.46 -18.53 -16.57
C GLN A 219 -21.05 -19.17 -17.89
N ASP A 220 -20.38 -18.45 -18.78
CA ASP A 220 -19.94 -18.92 -20.09
C ASP A 220 -18.75 -19.88 -19.99
N TYR A 221 -17.89 -19.73 -18.96
CA TYR A 221 -16.69 -20.52 -18.73
C TYR A 221 -16.65 -21.16 -17.33
N PRO A 222 -17.58 -22.04 -16.97
CA PRO A 222 -17.79 -22.54 -15.60
C PRO A 222 -16.60 -23.35 -15.05
N GLU A 223 -15.78 -23.92 -15.94
CA GLU A 223 -14.63 -24.75 -15.54
C GLU A 223 -13.39 -23.92 -15.17
N THR A 224 -13.45 -22.60 -15.31
CA THR A 224 -12.29 -21.73 -15.03
C THR A 224 -12.25 -21.33 -13.58
N ASP A 225 -11.03 -21.15 -13.04
CA ASP A 225 -10.80 -20.70 -11.66
C ASP A 225 -10.44 -19.22 -11.60
N TYR A 226 -9.83 -18.69 -12.65
CA TYR A 226 -9.32 -17.33 -12.70
C TYR A 226 -10.42 -16.25 -12.76
N PHE A 227 -11.61 -16.52 -13.32
CA PHE A 227 -12.73 -15.56 -13.27
C PHE A 227 -13.35 -15.47 -11.88
N PRO A 228 -13.66 -16.58 -11.17
CA PRO A 228 -14.03 -16.50 -9.74
C PRO A 228 -12.95 -15.86 -8.87
N GLU A 229 -11.66 -16.05 -9.19
CA GLU A 229 -10.56 -15.40 -8.49
C GLU A 229 -10.54 -13.88 -8.74
N MET A 230 -10.72 -13.46 -10.00
CA MET A 230 -10.89 -12.06 -10.35
C MET A 230 -12.12 -11.44 -9.65
N LEU A 231 -13.22 -12.17 -9.54
CA LEU A 231 -14.42 -11.70 -8.83
C LEU A 231 -14.15 -11.54 -7.32
N ALA A 232 -13.45 -12.49 -6.69
CA ALA A 232 -13.04 -12.36 -5.29
C ALA A 232 -12.15 -11.11 -5.08
N TRP A 233 -11.17 -10.89 -5.97
CA TRP A 233 -10.34 -9.70 -5.97
C TRP A 233 -11.17 -8.41 -6.15
N THR A 234 -12.16 -8.42 -7.04
CA THR A 234 -13.04 -7.28 -7.27
C THR A 234 -13.82 -6.90 -6.01
N PHE A 235 -14.36 -7.87 -5.27
CA PHE A 235 -14.99 -7.62 -3.98
C PHE A 235 -14.02 -7.07 -2.94
N MET A 236 -12.76 -7.54 -2.93
CA MET A 236 -11.72 -7.00 -2.04
C MET A 236 -11.42 -5.52 -2.33
N GLN A 237 -11.38 -5.11 -3.61
CA GLN A 237 -11.18 -3.70 -3.98
C GLN A 237 -12.31 -2.80 -3.46
N GLN A 238 -13.52 -3.34 -3.36
CA GLN A 238 -14.69 -2.64 -2.80
C GLN A 238 -14.83 -2.80 -1.28
N LYS A 239 -13.88 -3.47 -0.62
CA LYS A 239 -13.93 -3.83 0.81
C LYS A 239 -15.16 -4.66 1.21
N ASP A 240 -15.82 -5.33 0.24
CA ASP A 240 -16.88 -6.29 0.52
C ASP A 240 -16.28 -7.67 0.83
N TYR A 241 -15.63 -7.74 1.99
CA TYR A 241 -14.92 -8.95 2.40
C TYR A 241 -15.83 -10.15 2.58
N SER A 242 -17.08 -9.95 2.95
CA SER A 242 -18.07 -11.04 3.07
C SER A 242 -18.33 -11.75 1.75
N LYS A 243 -18.51 -11.00 0.64
CA LYS A 243 -18.67 -11.59 -0.69
C LYS A 243 -17.36 -12.20 -1.20
N ALA A 244 -16.22 -11.54 -0.98
CA ALA A 244 -14.90 -12.08 -1.28
C ALA A 244 -14.67 -13.42 -0.58
N MET A 245 -15.03 -13.52 0.72
CA MET A 245 -14.88 -14.74 1.52
C MET A 245 -15.71 -15.91 0.99
N ARG A 246 -16.91 -15.64 0.51
CA ARG A 246 -17.73 -16.70 -0.14
C ARG A 246 -17.05 -17.28 -1.38
N GLN A 247 -16.47 -16.43 -2.23
CA GLN A 247 -15.71 -16.87 -3.40
C GLN A 247 -14.44 -17.61 -2.99
N ALA A 248 -13.69 -17.09 -2.01
CA ALA A 248 -12.48 -17.71 -1.51
C ALA A 248 -12.72 -19.12 -0.95
N LYS A 249 -13.79 -19.33 -0.17
CA LYS A 249 -14.19 -20.66 0.35
C LYS A 249 -14.58 -21.62 -0.77
N ALA A 250 -15.29 -21.14 -1.80
CA ALA A 250 -15.66 -21.98 -2.95
C ALA A 250 -14.44 -22.41 -3.75
N LEU A 251 -13.49 -21.50 -4.00
CA LEU A 251 -12.23 -21.79 -4.70
C LEU A 251 -11.33 -22.71 -3.88
N ASP A 252 -11.17 -22.47 -2.58
CA ASP A 252 -10.38 -23.33 -1.68
C ASP A 252 -10.87 -24.78 -1.71
N LYS A 253 -12.19 -24.97 -1.66
CA LYS A 253 -12.80 -26.30 -1.74
C LYS A 253 -12.58 -26.96 -3.11
N ARG A 254 -12.69 -26.19 -4.22
CA ARG A 254 -12.55 -26.69 -5.57
C ARG A 254 -11.08 -27.05 -5.89
N LEU A 255 -10.13 -26.22 -5.44
CA LEU A 255 -8.70 -26.37 -5.73
C LEU A 255 -7.94 -27.19 -4.67
N GLY A 256 -8.55 -27.48 -3.53
CA GLY A 256 -7.91 -28.23 -2.45
C GLY A 256 -6.73 -27.48 -1.81
N GLU A 257 -6.84 -26.16 -1.60
CA GLU A 257 -5.75 -25.31 -1.11
C GLU A 257 -5.54 -25.39 0.41
N ASN A 258 -6.29 -26.23 1.11
CA ASN A 258 -6.19 -26.47 2.54
C ASN A 258 -6.32 -25.19 3.41
N GLY A 259 -7.15 -24.25 2.97
CA GLY A 259 -7.45 -23.03 3.69
C GLY A 259 -6.50 -21.85 3.43
N MET A 260 -5.48 -21.99 2.58
CA MET A 260 -4.48 -20.93 2.35
C MET A 260 -5.12 -19.61 1.88
N ARG A 261 -5.97 -19.66 0.88
CA ARG A 261 -6.66 -18.49 0.31
C ARG A 261 -7.57 -17.82 1.32
N VAL A 262 -8.34 -18.64 2.04
CA VAL A 262 -9.28 -18.20 3.08
C VAL A 262 -8.53 -17.54 4.24
N TYR A 263 -7.41 -18.11 4.67
CA TYR A 263 -6.55 -17.55 5.70
C TYR A 263 -6.04 -16.15 5.35
N ARG A 264 -5.49 -15.98 4.13
CA ARG A 264 -4.98 -14.69 3.65
C ARG A 264 -6.07 -13.62 3.62
N LEU A 265 -7.25 -13.97 3.09
CA LEU A 265 -8.38 -13.04 3.05
C LEU A 265 -8.87 -12.68 4.45
N ALA A 266 -8.94 -13.65 5.36
CA ALA A 266 -9.32 -13.40 6.75
C ALA A 266 -8.34 -12.44 7.45
N GLN A 267 -7.03 -12.57 7.18
CA GLN A 267 -6.04 -11.61 7.69
C GLN A 267 -6.27 -10.19 7.15
N ILE A 268 -6.58 -10.05 5.86
CA ILE A 268 -6.88 -8.74 5.25
C ILE A 268 -8.13 -8.13 5.89
N ALA A 269 -9.21 -8.91 6.02
CA ALA A 269 -10.44 -8.47 6.66
C ALA A 269 -10.21 -8.05 8.14
N ALA A 270 -9.42 -8.83 8.89
CA ALA A 270 -9.06 -8.50 10.27
C ALA A 270 -8.26 -7.18 10.38
N ASN A 271 -7.35 -6.93 9.44
CA ASN A 271 -6.56 -5.69 9.40
C ASN A 271 -7.44 -4.47 9.10
N ASP A 272 -8.43 -4.64 8.22
CA ASP A 272 -9.43 -3.60 7.89
C ASP A 272 -10.58 -3.52 8.92
N ARG A 273 -10.48 -4.26 10.05
CA ARG A 273 -11.46 -4.30 11.14
C ARG A 273 -12.82 -4.93 10.78
N ASP A 274 -12.91 -5.66 9.68
CA ASP A 274 -14.04 -6.58 9.44
C ASP A 274 -13.81 -7.89 10.19
N TYR A 275 -13.90 -7.81 11.52
CA TYR A 275 -13.63 -8.92 12.41
C TYR A 275 -14.59 -10.10 12.20
N THR A 276 -15.84 -9.81 11.88
CA THR A 276 -16.87 -10.83 11.64
C THR A 276 -16.50 -11.73 10.47
N THR A 277 -16.17 -11.13 9.32
CA THR A 277 -15.75 -11.89 8.13
C THR A 277 -14.42 -12.62 8.37
N ALA A 278 -13.49 -12.00 9.09
CA ALA A 278 -12.22 -12.62 9.42
C ALA A 278 -12.40 -13.89 10.26
N ILE A 279 -13.19 -13.81 11.34
CA ILE A 279 -13.50 -14.95 12.22
C ILE A 279 -14.21 -16.05 11.43
N GLU A 280 -15.19 -15.70 10.58
CA GLU A 280 -15.86 -16.66 9.69
C GLU A 280 -14.88 -17.42 8.77
N GLY A 281 -13.85 -16.74 8.28
CA GLY A 281 -12.79 -17.34 7.48
C GLY A 281 -11.94 -18.32 8.28
N TYR A 282 -11.50 -17.94 9.46
CA TYR A 282 -10.73 -18.82 10.35
C TYR A 282 -11.54 -20.02 10.79
N ASP A 283 -12.81 -19.83 11.18
CA ASP A 283 -13.69 -20.92 11.61
C ASP A 283 -13.96 -21.92 10.47
N TYR A 284 -14.04 -21.44 9.21
CA TYR A 284 -14.08 -22.34 8.05
C TYR A 284 -12.86 -23.27 7.99
N ILE A 285 -11.65 -22.72 8.21
CA ILE A 285 -10.42 -23.53 8.22
C ILE A 285 -10.47 -24.56 9.35
N LEU A 286 -10.84 -24.14 10.55
CA LEU A 286 -10.92 -25.02 11.72
C LEU A 286 -11.95 -26.14 11.55
N ALA A 287 -13.05 -25.89 10.84
CA ALA A 287 -14.09 -26.87 10.58
C ALA A 287 -13.74 -27.87 9.46
N ASN A 288 -12.90 -27.47 8.49
CA ASN A 288 -12.61 -28.27 7.30
C ASN A 288 -11.21 -28.88 7.26
N GLN A 289 -10.32 -28.46 8.18
CA GLN A 289 -8.94 -28.93 8.25
C GLN A 289 -8.69 -29.71 9.55
N THR A 290 -7.65 -30.54 9.52
CA THR A 290 -7.21 -31.29 10.70
C THR A 290 -6.11 -30.54 11.45
N PRO A 291 -5.88 -30.82 12.75
CA PRO A 291 -4.80 -30.20 13.53
C PRO A 291 -3.38 -30.29 12.95
N GLY A 292 -3.13 -31.27 12.08
CA GLY A 292 -1.84 -31.43 11.40
C GLY A 292 -1.71 -30.63 10.10
N SER A 293 -2.76 -29.94 9.64
CA SER A 293 -2.67 -29.15 8.43
C SER A 293 -1.95 -27.81 8.64
N PRO A 294 -1.32 -27.24 7.61
CA PRO A 294 -0.41 -26.10 7.75
C PRO A 294 -1.02 -24.85 8.39
N TYR A 295 -2.33 -24.64 8.20
CA TYR A 295 -2.99 -23.41 8.66
C TYR A 295 -3.86 -23.58 9.90
N PHE A 296 -4.00 -24.79 10.46
CA PHE A 296 -4.95 -25.04 11.56
C PHE A 296 -4.59 -24.25 12.83
N ILE A 297 -3.35 -24.42 13.33
CA ILE A 297 -2.89 -23.74 14.56
C ILE A 297 -2.89 -22.22 14.34
N GLU A 298 -2.38 -21.76 13.21
CA GLU A 298 -2.35 -20.34 12.88
C GLU A 298 -3.75 -19.73 12.73
N ALA A 299 -4.70 -20.46 12.12
CA ALA A 299 -6.09 -20.01 12.02
C ALA A 299 -6.75 -19.91 13.40
N LYS A 300 -6.49 -20.86 14.31
CA LYS A 300 -7.03 -20.81 15.67
C LYS A 300 -6.47 -19.60 16.43
N ARG A 301 -5.15 -19.39 16.37
CA ARG A 301 -4.49 -18.24 16.96
C ARG A 301 -5.06 -16.92 16.40
N ALA A 302 -5.11 -16.80 15.07
CA ALA A 302 -5.63 -15.61 14.41
C ALA A 302 -7.12 -15.36 14.73
N SER A 303 -7.95 -16.41 14.83
CA SER A 303 -9.35 -16.32 15.26
C SER A 303 -9.45 -15.73 16.67
N LEU A 304 -8.70 -16.28 17.63
CA LEU A 304 -8.73 -15.82 19.02
C LEU A 304 -8.20 -14.38 19.16
N ALA A 305 -7.09 -14.05 18.49
CA ALA A 305 -6.56 -12.69 18.45
C ALA A 305 -7.55 -11.69 17.82
N THR A 306 -8.27 -12.11 16.77
CA THR A 306 -9.30 -11.28 16.13
C THR A 306 -10.53 -11.10 17.02
N LYS A 307 -10.98 -12.15 17.69
CA LYS A 307 -12.06 -12.06 18.70
C LYS A 307 -11.68 -11.11 19.84
N ARG A 308 -10.43 -11.19 20.33
CA ARG A 308 -9.94 -10.25 21.33
C ARG A 308 -10.02 -8.81 20.82
N ARG A 309 -9.50 -8.52 19.62
CA ARG A 309 -9.58 -7.18 19.01
C ARG A 309 -11.04 -6.73 18.85
N GLN A 310 -11.94 -7.60 18.38
CA GLN A 310 -13.36 -7.30 18.24
C GLN A 310 -14.00 -6.88 19.57
N ILE A 311 -13.62 -7.53 20.68
CA ILE A 311 -14.11 -7.21 22.02
C ILE A 311 -13.46 -5.92 22.53
N THR A 312 -12.13 -5.78 22.42
CA THR A 312 -11.36 -4.74 23.10
C THR A 312 -11.28 -3.40 22.36
N ASP A 313 -11.41 -3.39 21.04
CA ASP A 313 -11.29 -2.15 20.21
C ASP A 313 -12.39 -1.13 20.50
N THR A 314 -13.49 -1.54 21.12
CA THR A 314 -14.59 -0.63 21.46
C THR A 314 -14.47 0.00 22.85
N TYR A 315 -13.55 -0.49 23.68
CA TYR A 315 -13.41 -0.14 25.11
C TYR A 315 -14.71 -0.27 25.94
N SER A 316 -15.72 -0.98 25.41
CA SER A 316 -17.03 -1.19 26.03
C SER A 316 -17.31 -2.67 26.29
N TYR A 317 -16.30 -3.45 26.60
CA TYR A 317 -16.37 -4.88 26.84
C TYR A 317 -16.80 -5.21 28.28
N THR A 318 -17.44 -6.37 28.46
CA THR A 318 -17.80 -6.92 29.75
C THR A 318 -16.80 -7.97 30.23
N GLN A 319 -16.70 -8.18 31.52
CA GLN A 319 -15.88 -9.25 32.10
C GLN A 319 -16.29 -10.64 31.61
N ASP A 320 -17.59 -10.87 31.37
CA ASP A 320 -18.09 -12.15 30.86
C ASP A 320 -17.60 -12.43 29.42
N GLN A 321 -17.49 -11.39 28.57
CA GLN A 321 -16.91 -11.53 27.24
C GLN A 321 -15.42 -11.91 27.30
N LEU A 322 -14.65 -11.26 28.16
CA LEU A 322 -13.24 -11.58 28.36
C LEU A 322 -13.02 -12.99 28.91
N LYS A 323 -13.80 -13.39 29.90
CA LYS A 323 -13.77 -14.76 30.47
C LYS A 323 -14.21 -15.83 29.48
N GLY A 324 -15.17 -15.52 28.61
CA GLY A 324 -15.54 -16.41 27.52
C GLY A 324 -14.38 -16.63 26.54
N LEU A 325 -13.66 -15.58 26.23
CA LEU A 325 -12.47 -15.64 25.36
C LEU A 325 -11.31 -16.37 26.07
N GLU A 326 -11.05 -16.10 27.36
CA GLU A 326 -10.08 -16.82 28.17
C GLU A 326 -10.34 -18.33 28.11
N ALA A 327 -11.59 -18.76 28.31
CA ALA A 327 -11.95 -20.16 28.26
C ALA A 327 -11.65 -20.81 26.89
N GLU A 328 -11.81 -20.09 25.78
CA GLU A 328 -11.44 -20.61 24.47
C GLU A 328 -9.92 -20.79 24.30
N TYR A 329 -9.09 -19.86 24.82
CA TYR A 329 -7.63 -20.00 24.84
C TYR A 329 -7.19 -21.19 25.69
N VAL A 330 -7.72 -21.28 26.92
CA VAL A 330 -7.39 -22.37 27.87
C VAL A 330 -7.77 -23.71 27.27
N ALA A 331 -9.00 -23.87 26.76
CA ALA A 331 -9.44 -25.11 26.14
C ALA A 331 -8.55 -25.57 24.98
N PHE A 332 -7.99 -24.62 24.21
CA PHE A 332 -7.07 -24.97 23.15
C PHE A 332 -5.69 -25.40 23.69
N ILE A 333 -5.17 -24.68 24.69
CA ILE A 333 -3.89 -24.99 25.32
C ILE A 333 -3.96 -26.34 26.07
N ASP A 334 -5.08 -26.66 26.68
CA ASP A 334 -5.29 -27.97 27.35
C ASP A 334 -5.21 -29.14 26.37
N VAL A 335 -5.66 -28.96 25.13
CA VAL A 335 -5.60 -29.99 24.09
C VAL A 335 -4.22 -30.11 23.44
N PHE A 336 -3.58 -28.98 23.13
CA PHE A 336 -2.34 -28.94 22.35
C PHE A 336 -1.08 -28.78 23.20
N GLY A 337 -1.22 -28.44 24.47
CA GLY A 337 -0.13 -28.18 25.40
C GLY A 337 0.59 -26.86 25.15
N VAL A 338 1.51 -26.54 26.07
CA VAL A 338 2.46 -25.43 25.90
C VAL A 338 3.68 -25.98 25.13
N THR A 339 3.77 -25.64 23.86
CA THR A 339 4.79 -26.11 22.92
C THR A 339 5.37 -24.92 22.15
N PRO A 340 6.51 -25.04 21.46
CA PRO A 340 7.03 -23.95 20.62
C PRO A 340 6.02 -23.45 19.57
N THR A 341 5.11 -24.31 19.09
CA THR A 341 4.07 -23.95 18.13
C THR A 341 2.93 -23.16 18.76
N THR A 342 2.58 -23.42 20.03
CA THR A 342 1.50 -22.75 20.75
C THR A 342 1.99 -21.61 21.65
N ALA A 343 3.30 -21.43 21.79
CA ALA A 343 3.91 -20.42 22.68
C ALA A 343 3.33 -19.01 22.49
N LEU A 344 3.14 -18.58 21.24
CA LEU A 344 2.57 -17.26 20.95
C LEU A 344 1.13 -17.12 21.43
N MET A 345 0.33 -18.19 21.37
CA MET A 345 -1.05 -18.18 21.92
C MET A 345 -1.05 -18.09 23.45
N VAL A 346 -0.09 -18.74 24.11
CA VAL A 346 0.08 -18.64 25.56
C VAL A 346 0.46 -17.21 25.96
N SER A 347 1.34 -16.56 25.19
CA SER A 347 1.67 -15.13 25.39
C SER A 347 0.46 -14.21 25.16
N GLU A 348 -0.36 -14.49 24.15
CA GLU A 348 -1.61 -13.74 23.91
C GLU A 348 -2.64 -13.94 25.02
N LEU A 349 -2.73 -15.16 25.59
CA LEU A 349 -3.55 -15.41 26.79
C LEU A 349 -3.02 -14.64 28.00
N ALA A 350 -1.71 -14.65 28.22
CA ALA A 350 -1.10 -13.87 29.29
C ALA A 350 -1.39 -12.37 29.16
N MET A 351 -1.38 -11.83 27.93
CA MET A 351 -1.78 -10.45 27.67
C MET A 351 -3.26 -10.19 27.99
N LEU A 352 -4.15 -11.13 27.65
CA LEU A 352 -5.57 -11.03 28.01
C LEU A 352 -5.76 -10.98 29.53
N GLU A 353 -5.06 -11.85 30.26
CA GLU A 353 -5.10 -11.91 31.73
C GLU A 353 -4.53 -10.62 32.35
N GLY A 354 -3.34 -10.21 31.92
CA GLY A 354 -2.63 -9.08 32.56
C GLY A 354 -3.25 -7.72 32.28
N LEU A 355 -3.67 -7.46 31.01
CA LEU A 355 -4.10 -6.12 30.59
C LEU A 355 -5.62 -5.91 30.56
N TYR A 356 -6.41 -6.98 30.47
CA TYR A 356 -7.86 -6.85 30.31
C TYR A 356 -8.66 -7.47 31.45
N ILE A 357 -8.27 -8.66 31.91
CA ILE A 357 -8.89 -9.32 33.08
C ILE A 357 -8.30 -8.78 34.37
N ASN A 358 -7.08 -8.23 34.33
CA ASN A 358 -6.29 -7.74 35.47
C ASN A 358 -5.89 -8.86 36.48
N ASP A 359 -5.64 -10.08 35.96
CA ASP A 359 -5.10 -11.20 36.75
C ASP A 359 -3.58 -11.33 36.45
N LEU A 360 -2.78 -10.45 37.05
CA LEU A 360 -1.32 -10.46 36.90
C LEU A 360 -0.68 -11.80 37.33
N PRO A 361 -1.09 -12.45 38.44
CA PRO A 361 -0.55 -13.76 38.80
C PRO A 361 -0.69 -14.81 37.70
N LYS A 362 -1.84 -14.89 37.03
CA LYS A 362 -2.03 -15.81 35.90
C LYS A 362 -1.20 -15.39 34.67
N ALA A 363 -1.14 -14.09 34.34
CA ALA A 363 -0.34 -13.61 33.25
C ALA A 363 1.14 -13.98 33.42
N ILE A 364 1.68 -13.77 34.61
CA ILE A 364 3.05 -14.15 34.97
C ILE A 364 3.23 -15.67 34.84
N TYR A 365 2.28 -16.47 35.37
CA TYR A 365 2.33 -17.93 35.28
C TYR A 365 2.41 -18.44 33.84
N TYR A 366 1.61 -17.89 32.93
CA TYR A 366 1.65 -18.30 31.52
C TYR A 366 2.94 -17.89 30.82
N LEU A 367 3.41 -16.66 31.04
CA LEU A 367 4.67 -16.21 30.40
C LEU A 367 5.90 -16.92 30.95
N ASP A 368 5.92 -17.26 32.23
CA ASP A 368 7.01 -18.04 32.81
C ASP A 368 7.15 -19.40 32.14
N GLN A 369 6.02 -20.08 31.82
CA GLN A 369 6.06 -21.29 31.01
C GLN A 369 6.65 -21.09 29.63
N VAL A 370 6.35 -19.96 28.96
CA VAL A 370 6.88 -19.65 27.62
C VAL A 370 8.36 -19.34 27.70
N VAL A 371 8.79 -18.55 28.66
CA VAL A 371 10.21 -18.17 28.86
C VAL A 371 11.10 -19.39 29.13
N ASN A 372 10.60 -20.37 29.89
CA ASN A 372 11.30 -21.58 30.24
C ASN A 372 11.09 -22.75 29.28
N LEU A 373 10.38 -22.55 28.16
CA LEU A 373 10.02 -23.61 27.21
C LEU A 373 11.22 -24.10 26.41
N PRO A 374 11.58 -25.41 26.48
CA PRO A 374 12.67 -25.96 25.67
C PRO A 374 12.38 -25.88 24.17
N GLY A 375 13.36 -25.42 23.39
CA GLY A 375 13.28 -25.36 21.92
C GLY A 375 12.46 -24.20 21.36
N ILE A 376 12.06 -23.25 22.19
CA ILE A 376 11.42 -22.02 21.74
C ILE A 376 12.40 -21.19 20.91
N ASN A 377 11.88 -20.46 19.91
CA ASN A 377 12.67 -19.51 19.14
C ASN A 377 13.18 -18.37 20.06
N GLN A 378 14.44 -17.97 19.89
CA GLN A 378 15.10 -16.96 20.74
C GLN A 378 14.40 -15.61 20.75
N TYR A 379 13.85 -15.18 19.61
CA TYR A 379 13.06 -13.92 19.54
C TYR A 379 11.73 -14.06 20.29
N GLN A 380 11.02 -15.18 20.13
CA GLN A 380 9.79 -15.43 20.90
C GLN A 380 10.05 -15.44 22.40
N GLN A 381 11.16 -16.09 22.83
CA GLN A 381 11.57 -16.08 24.23
C GLN A 381 11.89 -14.67 24.72
N ALA A 382 12.58 -13.87 23.91
CA ALA A 382 12.92 -12.49 24.26
C ALA A 382 11.67 -11.61 24.40
N TYR A 383 10.71 -11.67 23.47
CA TYR A 383 9.43 -10.98 23.61
C TYR A 383 8.67 -11.44 24.88
N ALA A 384 8.60 -12.74 25.13
CA ALA A 384 7.97 -13.24 26.36
C ALA A 384 8.67 -12.75 27.63
N LYS A 385 10.00 -12.59 27.62
CA LYS A 385 10.74 -11.98 28.74
C LYS A 385 10.42 -10.50 28.92
N LEU A 386 10.30 -9.75 27.83
CA LEU A 386 9.91 -8.34 27.91
C LEU A 386 8.51 -8.18 28.49
N ASP A 387 7.55 -8.95 28.00
CA ASP A 387 6.18 -8.92 28.50
C ASP A 387 6.08 -9.41 29.96
N LEU A 388 6.86 -10.44 30.34
CA LEU A 388 6.95 -10.90 31.73
C LEU A 388 7.57 -9.81 32.64
N GLY A 389 8.58 -9.11 32.15
CA GLY A 389 9.17 -7.95 32.84
C GLY A 389 8.14 -6.84 33.05
N ASP A 390 7.31 -6.56 32.05
CA ASP A 390 6.22 -5.58 32.16
C ASP A 390 5.22 -5.99 33.26
N TYR A 391 4.84 -7.27 33.36
CA TYR A 391 3.90 -7.72 34.40
C TYR A 391 4.52 -7.75 35.79
N TYR A 392 5.81 -8.04 35.92
CA TYR A 392 6.54 -7.84 37.17
C TYR A 392 6.59 -6.37 37.58
N LEU A 393 6.84 -5.46 36.65
CA LEU A 393 6.77 -4.03 36.92
C LEU A 393 5.37 -3.61 37.40
N MET A 394 4.32 -4.09 36.74
CA MET A 394 2.93 -3.81 37.13
C MET A 394 2.57 -4.37 38.50
N SER A 395 3.18 -5.46 38.92
CA SER A 395 2.99 -6.05 40.27
C SER A 395 3.87 -5.44 41.37
N GLY A 396 4.79 -4.50 40.97
CA GLY A 396 5.71 -3.87 41.90
C GLY A 396 7.04 -4.59 42.09
N GLU A 397 7.26 -5.69 41.36
CA GLU A 397 8.49 -6.49 41.42
C GLU A 397 9.56 -5.93 40.48
N VAL A 398 10.08 -4.76 40.84
CA VAL A 398 10.99 -3.93 40.01
C VAL A 398 12.28 -4.67 39.65
N TRP A 399 12.82 -5.47 40.59
CA TRP A 399 14.08 -6.19 40.36
C TRP A 399 13.97 -7.31 39.32
N GLU A 400 12.87 -8.06 39.35
CA GLU A 400 12.55 -9.11 38.38
C GLU A 400 12.39 -8.50 36.99
N ALA A 401 11.68 -7.38 36.88
CA ALA A 401 11.53 -6.63 35.62
C ALA A 401 12.88 -6.18 35.07
N THR A 402 13.69 -5.52 35.90
CA THR A 402 15.05 -5.07 35.53
C THR A 402 15.93 -6.21 35.05
N LEU A 403 15.87 -7.37 35.74
CA LEU A 403 16.63 -8.57 35.38
C LEU A 403 16.26 -9.10 34.00
N LEU A 404 14.96 -9.19 33.71
CA LEU A 404 14.46 -9.70 32.42
C LEU A 404 14.82 -8.76 31.27
N TYR A 405 14.61 -7.45 31.42
CA TYR A 405 15.01 -6.47 30.39
C TYR A 405 16.51 -6.50 30.14
N SER A 406 17.33 -6.57 31.21
CA SER A 406 18.79 -6.65 31.09
C SER A 406 19.27 -7.95 30.40
N GLN A 407 18.57 -9.09 30.61
CA GLN A 407 18.87 -10.32 29.91
C GLN A 407 18.61 -10.20 28.40
N VAL A 408 17.51 -9.56 28.00
CA VAL A 408 17.18 -9.34 26.59
C VAL A 408 18.15 -8.35 25.95
N ASP A 409 18.44 -7.22 26.59
CA ASP A 409 19.44 -6.26 26.12
C ASP A 409 20.81 -6.90 25.88
N LYS A 410 21.27 -7.72 26.84
CA LYS A 410 22.55 -8.43 26.73
C LYS A 410 22.56 -9.49 25.63
N ALA A 411 21.44 -10.18 25.40
CA ALA A 411 21.32 -11.21 24.38
C ALA A 411 21.20 -10.63 22.95
N PHE A 412 20.69 -9.42 22.79
CA PHE A 412 20.42 -8.75 21.52
C PHE A 412 20.94 -7.31 21.48
N PRO A 413 22.26 -7.06 21.70
CA PRO A 413 22.79 -5.72 21.92
C PRO A 413 22.62 -4.74 20.76
N GLU A 414 22.62 -5.24 19.52
CA GLU A 414 22.50 -4.45 18.28
C GLU A 414 21.13 -4.58 17.59
N ASP A 415 20.23 -5.36 18.16
CA ASP A 415 18.91 -5.63 17.58
C ASP A 415 17.85 -4.70 18.14
N LEU A 416 16.75 -4.49 17.39
CA LEU A 416 15.61 -3.68 17.81
C LEU A 416 15.00 -4.16 19.13
N ILE A 417 14.97 -5.46 19.37
CA ILE A 417 14.43 -6.03 20.61
C ILE A 417 15.30 -5.69 21.83
N GLY A 418 16.64 -5.65 21.66
CA GLY A 418 17.54 -5.20 22.73
C GLY A 418 17.43 -3.70 22.99
N GLN A 419 17.23 -2.90 21.93
CA GLN A 419 16.94 -1.47 22.07
C GLN A 419 15.62 -1.23 22.82
N ASP A 420 14.57 -2.02 22.53
CA ASP A 420 13.30 -1.98 23.26
C ASP A 420 13.50 -2.36 24.74
N ALA A 421 14.31 -3.39 25.01
CA ALA A 421 14.64 -3.76 26.38
C ALA A 421 15.32 -2.63 27.18
N ARG A 422 16.28 -1.91 26.58
CA ARG A 422 16.93 -0.73 27.19
C ARG A 422 15.93 0.38 27.44
N PHE A 423 15.05 0.64 26.48
CA PHE A 423 14.01 1.66 26.60
C PHE A 423 13.02 1.34 27.73
N ARG A 424 12.55 0.08 27.83
CA ARG A 424 11.68 -0.37 28.93
C ARG A 424 12.39 -0.24 30.28
N ASN A 425 13.68 -0.54 30.37
CA ASN A 425 14.46 -0.38 31.58
C ASN A 425 14.61 1.09 32.00
N ALA A 426 14.80 1.99 31.04
CA ALA A 426 14.80 3.43 31.29
C ALA A 426 13.42 3.94 31.77
N LYS A 427 12.34 3.47 31.11
CA LYS A 427 10.95 3.76 31.53
C LYS A 427 10.62 3.22 32.93
N LEU A 428 11.16 2.07 33.29
CA LEU A 428 11.00 1.53 34.65
C LEU A 428 11.57 2.50 35.68
N SER A 429 12.75 3.06 35.45
CA SER A 429 13.34 4.07 36.33
C SER A 429 12.50 5.34 36.42
N TYR A 430 11.94 5.78 35.29
CA TYR A 430 11.00 6.90 35.24
C TYR A 430 9.74 6.65 36.10
N TYR A 431 9.08 5.48 35.96
CA TYR A 431 7.91 5.12 36.77
C TYR A 431 8.21 5.00 38.26
N ASN A 432 9.45 4.65 38.59
CA ASN A 432 9.92 4.56 39.98
C ASN A 432 10.36 5.91 40.59
N GLY A 433 10.29 6.99 39.80
CA GLY A 433 10.65 8.33 40.23
C GLY A 433 12.15 8.66 40.19
N ASP A 434 12.97 7.78 39.61
CA ASP A 434 14.41 8.01 39.39
C ASP A 434 14.62 8.76 38.06
N PHE A 435 14.19 10.01 38.04
CA PHE A 435 14.15 10.83 36.83
C PHE A 435 15.52 11.18 36.27
N GLU A 436 16.52 11.43 37.10
CA GLU A 436 17.88 11.74 36.65
C GLU A 436 18.53 10.58 35.93
N TRP A 437 18.35 9.37 36.47
CA TRP A 437 18.81 8.16 35.81
C TRP A 437 18.04 7.88 34.52
N ALA A 438 16.71 7.94 34.56
CA ALA A 438 15.87 7.76 33.40
C ALA A 438 16.24 8.70 32.26
N GLN A 439 16.39 9.98 32.55
CA GLN A 439 16.80 11.00 31.58
C GLN A 439 18.16 10.68 30.95
N THR A 440 19.15 10.28 31.77
CA THR A 440 20.47 9.88 31.28
C THR A 440 20.38 8.72 30.29
N GLN A 441 19.54 7.74 30.57
CA GLN A 441 19.32 6.59 29.67
C GLN A 441 18.61 7.00 28.38
N PHE A 442 17.57 7.85 28.45
CA PHE A 442 16.89 8.37 27.29
C PHE A 442 17.81 9.22 26.41
N ASP A 443 18.69 10.00 26.99
CA ASP A 443 19.70 10.79 26.25
C ASP A 443 20.68 9.93 25.46
N ILE A 444 21.01 8.75 25.95
CA ILE A 444 21.81 7.77 25.21
C ILE A 444 20.97 7.16 24.07
N LEU A 445 19.74 6.76 24.36
CA LEU A 445 18.85 6.09 23.40
C LEU A 445 18.47 6.97 22.22
N LYS A 446 18.24 8.28 22.42
CA LYS A 446 17.88 9.21 21.33
C LYS A 446 18.94 9.33 20.22
N THR A 447 20.18 8.94 20.48
CA THR A 447 21.30 9.08 19.54
C THR A 447 21.74 7.77 18.90
N SER A 448 21.38 6.62 19.47
CA SER A 448 22.00 5.33 19.15
C SER A 448 21.04 4.23 18.70
N THR A 449 19.76 4.53 18.52
CA THR A 449 18.71 3.50 18.28
C THR A 449 17.93 3.71 17.00
N SER A 450 16.92 2.86 16.76
CA SER A 450 15.97 3.04 15.67
C SER A 450 15.22 4.37 15.80
N LYS A 451 14.76 4.94 14.66
CA LYS A 451 14.03 6.22 14.66
C LYS A 451 12.84 6.25 15.62
N LEU A 452 12.11 5.13 15.76
CA LEU A 452 10.94 5.05 16.62
C LEU A 452 11.34 5.19 18.10
N ILE A 453 12.24 4.31 18.58
CA ILE A 453 12.72 4.34 19.97
C ILE A 453 13.46 5.65 20.26
N SER A 454 14.21 6.19 19.29
CA SER A 454 14.91 7.47 19.42
C SER A 454 13.94 8.63 19.63
N ASN A 455 12.81 8.67 18.91
CA ASN A 455 11.80 9.70 19.09
C ASN A 455 11.11 9.57 20.46
N ASP A 456 10.69 8.36 20.83
CA ASP A 456 10.04 8.13 22.13
C ASP A 456 10.98 8.47 23.31
N ALA A 457 12.29 8.16 23.18
CA ALA A 457 13.30 8.52 24.17
C ALA A 457 13.54 10.05 24.23
N LEU A 458 13.55 10.72 23.08
CA LEU A 458 13.67 12.18 23.00
C LEU A 458 12.48 12.86 23.68
N ASP A 459 11.26 12.42 23.37
CA ASP A 459 10.04 12.99 23.95
C ASP A 459 10.02 12.86 25.46
N LEU A 460 10.39 11.68 26.00
CA LEU A 460 10.47 11.47 27.45
C LEU A 460 11.62 12.25 28.11
N SER A 461 12.77 12.38 27.43
CA SER A 461 13.89 13.20 27.93
C SER A 461 13.49 14.67 28.03
N ILE A 462 12.84 15.22 26.99
CA ILE A 462 12.33 16.60 26.98
C ILE A 462 11.28 16.78 28.07
N PHE A 463 10.31 15.87 28.14
CA PHE A 463 9.24 15.90 29.14
C PHE A 463 9.79 15.93 30.59
N ILE A 464 10.77 15.09 30.90
CA ILE A 464 11.39 15.08 32.22
C ILE A 464 12.09 16.43 32.48
N MET A 465 12.86 16.96 31.51
CA MET A 465 13.59 18.23 31.62
C MET A 465 12.64 19.40 31.87
N ASP A 466 11.57 19.47 31.14
CA ASP A 466 10.56 20.52 31.20
C ASP A 466 9.88 20.56 32.56
N ASN A 467 9.56 19.37 33.10
CA ASN A 467 8.77 19.22 34.32
C ASN A 467 9.57 18.99 35.62
N MET A 468 10.91 18.88 35.57
CA MET A 468 11.73 18.75 36.78
C MET A 468 11.89 20.08 37.56
N GLY A 469 11.69 21.22 36.89
CA GLY A 469 11.77 22.54 37.48
C GLY A 469 13.14 22.90 38.13
N LEU A 470 13.31 24.16 38.55
CA LEU A 470 14.50 24.61 39.25
C LEU A 470 14.54 24.20 40.74
N ASP A 471 13.41 23.79 41.30
CA ASP A 471 13.19 23.63 42.75
C ASP A 471 13.38 22.21 43.30
N SER A 472 13.80 21.24 42.49
CA SER A 472 14.01 19.82 42.87
C SER A 472 12.74 19.13 43.44
N ASN A 473 11.55 19.70 43.30
CA ASN A 473 10.31 19.09 43.78
C ASN A 473 9.71 18.19 42.71
N THR A 474 10.18 16.96 42.67
CA THR A 474 9.72 15.93 41.71
C THR A 474 8.40 15.28 42.08
N HIS A 475 7.69 15.76 43.13
CA HIS A 475 6.49 15.08 43.63
C HIS A 475 5.35 15.09 42.56
N ALA A 476 5.12 16.24 41.91
CA ALA A 476 4.10 16.34 40.87
C ALA A 476 4.42 15.42 39.68
N LEU A 477 5.65 15.40 39.22
CA LEU A 477 6.13 14.52 38.16
C LEU A 477 6.04 13.04 38.54
N SER A 478 6.34 12.70 39.82
CA SER A 478 6.17 11.31 40.32
C SER A 478 4.72 10.86 40.30
N GLU A 479 3.77 11.71 40.70
CA GLU A 479 2.35 11.43 40.66
C GLU A 479 1.84 11.28 39.21
N TYR A 480 2.38 12.08 38.29
CA TYR A 480 2.10 11.96 36.86
C TYR A 480 2.63 10.62 36.30
N ALA A 481 3.89 10.27 36.58
CA ALA A 481 4.49 9.00 36.17
C ALA A 481 3.68 7.79 36.68
N GLN A 482 3.13 7.87 37.91
CA GLN A 482 2.20 6.85 38.43
C GLN A 482 0.86 6.82 37.68
N ALA A 483 0.34 7.95 37.18
CA ALA A 483 -0.82 7.95 36.31
C ALA A 483 -0.53 7.27 34.96
N GLU A 484 0.64 7.51 34.38
CA GLU A 484 1.08 6.79 33.18
C GLU A 484 1.26 5.28 33.43
N LEU A 485 1.75 4.89 34.60
CA LEU A 485 1.80 3.48 34.97
C LEU A 485 0.39 2.85 35.04
N LEU A 486 -0.62 3.56 35.54
CA LEU A 486 -2.01 3.11 35.48
C LEU A 486 -2.51 2.96 34.04
N ILE A 487 -2.11 3.85 33.14
CA ILE A 487 -2.42 3.72 31.71
C ILE A 487 -1.76 2.45 31.12
N PHE A 488 -0.52 2.20 31.48
CA PHE A 488 0.21 1.00 31.09
C PHE A 488 -0.48 -0.28 31.60
N GLN A 489 -1.05 -0.25 32.80
CA GLN A 489 -1.88 -1.31 33.37
C GLN A 489 -3.29 -1.40 32.75
N ASN A 490 -3.62 -0.59 31.72
CA ASN A 490 -4.94 -0.46 31.13
C ASN A 490 -6.06 -0.02 32.10
N LYS A 491 -5.71 0.63 33.20
CA LYS A 491 -6.62 1.17 34.21
C LYS A 491 -6.98 2.62 33.89
N LEU A 492 -7.64 2.84 32.74
CA LEU A 492 -7.83 4.17 32.18
C LEU A 492 -8.66 5.11 33.07
N ASP A 493 -9.69 4.61 33.74
CA ASP A 493 -10.54 5.43 34.62
C ASP A 493 -9.79 5.88 35.89
N GLU A 494 -8.98 5.00 36.47
CA GLU A 494 -8.13 5.32 37.60
C GLU A 494 -7.08 6.36 37.22
N ALA A 495 -6.49 6.23 36.03
CA ALA A 495 -5.54 7.20 35.49
C ALA A 495 -6.18 8.59 35.31
N ILE A 496 -7.37 8.67 34.68
CA ILE A 496 -8.11 9.93 34.51
C ILE A 496 -8.44 10.56 35.86
N GLN A 497 -8.89 9.77 36.85
CA GLN A 497 -9.18 10.26 38.18
C GLN A 497 -7.91 10.81 38.85
N LYS A 498 -6.78 10.08 38.78
CA LYS A 498 -5.49 10.51 39.34
C LYS A 498 -4.99 11.80 38.69
N LEU A 499 -5.03 11.90 37.36
CA LEU A 499 -4.66 13.11 36.62
C LEU A 499 -5.56 14.32 36.97
N THR A 500 -6.86 14.07 37.19
CA THR A 500 -7.79 15.13 37.59
C THR A 500 -7.48 15.67 38.99
N ILE A 501 -7.16 14.78 39.95
CA ILE A 501 -6.73 15.17 41.29
C ILE A 501 -5.42 15.95 41.21
N LEU A 502 -4.46 15.48 40.41
CA LEU A 502 -3.15 16.09 40.24
C LEU A 502 -3.27 17.52 39.69
N GLY A 503 -4.03 17.75 38.62
CA GLY A 503 -4.27 19.08 38.05
C GLY A 503 -4.97 20.04 39.01
N ASN A 504 -5.82 19.54 39.92
CA ASN A 504 -6.43 20.39 40.96
C ASN A 504 -5.46 20.78 42.06
N ILE A 505 -4.54 19.88 42.46
CA ILE A 505 -3.57 20.15 43.53
C ILE A 505 -2.46 21.09 43.03
N TYR A 506 -2.03 20.90 41.81
CA TYR A 506 -0.90 21.62 41.21
C TYR A 506 -1.35 22.56 40.08
N SER A 507 -2.42 23.31 40.26
CA SER A 507 -3.07 24.16 39.23
C SER A 507 -2.16 25.24 38.61
N GLU A 508 -1.07 25.62 39.27
CA GLU A 508 -0.07 26.59 38.81
C GLU A 508 1.23 25.95 38.28
N HIS A 509 1.27 24.61 38.20
CA HIS A 509 2.46 23.87 37.78
C HIS A 509 2.56 23.76 36.26
N GLU A 510 3.78 23.79 35.71
CA GLU A 510 4.09 23.63 34.28
C GLU A 510 3.49 22.34 33.69
N LEU A 511 3.27 21.31 34.50
CA LEU A 511 2.70 20.01 34.12
C LEU A 511 1.22 20.04 33.68
N ASN A 512 0.50 21.17 33.79
CA ASN A 512 -0.94 21.18 33.56
C ASN A 512 -1.36 20.98 32.09
N ASP A 513 -0.61 21.48 31.14
CA ASP A 513 -0.85 21.24 29.70
C ASP A 513 -0.63 19.75 29.38
N ASP A 514 0.40 19.10 29.95
CA ASP A 514 0.65 17.65 29.82
C ASP A 514 -0.46 16.83 30.45
N ILE A 515 -0.99 17.22 31.63
CA ILE A 515 -2.13 16.56 32.29
C ILE A 515 -3.36 16.61 31.40
N LEU A 516 -3.69 17.79 30.86
CA LEU A 516 -4.84 17.98 29.96
C LEU A 516 -4.67 17.19 28.68
N TYR A 517 -3.46 17.23 28.10
CA TYR A 517 -3.15 16.49 26.88
C TYR A 517 -3.29 14.98 27.08
N LEU A 518 -2.70 14.44 28.14
CA LEU A 518 -2.81 13.01 28.44
C LEU A 518 -4.25 12.57 28.71
N LYS A 519 -5.04 13.40 29.42
CA LYS A 519 -6.49 13.14 29.61
C LYS A 519 -7.24 13.15 28.27
N ALA A 520 -6.95 14.11 27.38
CA ALA A 520 -7.57 14.15 26.05
C ALA A 520 -7.27 12.88 25.26
N LYS A 521 -6.02 12.41 25.24
CA LYS A 521 -5.63 11.13 24.62
C LYS A 521 -6.35 9.91 25.24
N LEU A 522 -6.60 9.91 26.55
CA LEU A 522 -7.35 8.85 27.21
C LEU A 522 -8.83 8.87 26.83
N TYR A 523 -9.44 10.04 26.70
CA TYR A 523 -10.82 10.16 26.20
C TYR A 523 -10.95 9.79 24.71
N GLU A 524 -9.97 10.12 23.86
CA GLU A 524 -9.91 9.59 22.49
C GLU A 524 -9.87 8.06 22.47
N LYS A 525 -9.00 7.47 23.30
CA LYS A 525 -8.88 6.02 23.44
C LYS A 525 -10.21 5.37 23.89
N LYS A 526 -10.95 6.04 24.78
CA LYS A 526 -12.28 5.63 25.22
C LYS A 526 -13.39 5.97 24.21
N ARG A 527 -13.08 6.64 23.09
CA ARG A 527 -14.01 7.15 22.08
C ARG A 527 -15.01 8.19 22.60
N ASP A 528 -14.70 8.85 23.71
CA ASP A 528 -15.41 10.04 24.18
C ASP A 528 -14.81 11.28 23.54
N TYR A 529 -15.12 11.45 22.25
CA TYR A 529 -14.54 12.50 21.43
C TYR A 529 -14.97 13.90 21.87
N THR A 530 -16.11 14.03 22.53
CA THR A 530 -16.59 15.33 23.06
C THR A 530 -15.70 15.81 24.21
N GLN A 531 -15.35 14.91 25.14
CA GLN A 531 -14.43 15.26 26.21
C GLN A 531 -13.01 15.50 25.71
N ALA A 532 -12.55 14.72 24.73
CA ALA A 532 -11.24 14.92 24.12
C ALA A 532 -11.12 16.28 23.44
N GLU A 533 -12.13 16.66 22.64
CA GLU A 533 -12.21 17.96 21.96
C GLU A 533 -12.16 19.13 22.97
N ALA A 534 -12.95 19.04 24.05
CA ALA A 534 -13.00 20.09 25.06
C ALA A 534 -11.64 20.30 25.78
N LEU A 535 -10.92 19.19 26.05
CA LEU A 535 -9.60 19.25 26.67
C LEU A 535 -8.54 19.81 25.74
N TYR A 536 -8.54 19.43 24.45
CA TYR A 536 -7.64 20.06 23.47
C TYR A 536 -7.90 21.54 23.33
N GLN A 537 -9.17 21.94 23.27
CA GLN A 537 -9.51 23.36 23.24
C GLN A 537 -9.03 24.11 24.48
N GLU A 538 -9.14 23.49 25.65
CA GLU A 538 -8.66 24.09 26.90
C GLU A 538 -7.14 24.32 26.87
N ILE A 539 -6.35 23.40 26.29
CA ILE A 539 -4.90 23.59 26.12
C ILE A 539 -4.63 24.78 25.19
N ILE A 540 -5.28 24.82 24.03
CA ILE A 540 -5.11 25.87 23.02
C ILE A 540 -5.45 27.26 23.55
N ASP A 541 -6.43 27.35 24.44
CA ASP A 541 -6.90 28.62 25.01
C ASP A 541 -6.08 29.09 26.21
N LYS A 542 -5.66 28.17 27.09
CA LYS A 542 -5.00 28.51 28.34
C LYS A 542 -3.47 28.43 28.30
N TYR A 543 -2.93 27.55 27.43
CA TYR A 543 -1.51 27.21 27.36
C TYR A 543 -0.95 27.34 25.94
N PRO A 544 -1.21 28.47 25.20
CA PRO A 544 -0.84 28.58 23.79
C PRO A 544 0.67 28.62 23.53
N GLU A 545 1.48 28.93 24.53
CA GLU A 545 2.95 29.04 24.44
C GLU A 545 3.66 27.77 24.94
N GLU A 546 2.91 26.81 25.51
CA GLU A 546 3.45 25.58 26.06
C GLU A 546 3.67 24.49 24.99
N ILE A 547 4.51 23.51 25.32
CA ILE A 547 4.96 22.46 24.38
C ILE A 547 3.80 21.66 23.79
N ARG A 548 2.68 21.49 24.53
CA ARG A 548 1.53 20.71 24.08
C ARG A 548 0.53 21.47 23.21
N ALA A 549 0.69 22.77 23.00
CA ALA A 549 -0.28 23.57 22.26
C ALA A 549 -0.43 23.16 20.79
N ASP A 550 0.68 23.01 20.08
CA ASP A 550 0.69 22.58 18.68
C ASP A 550 0.24 21.12 18.53
N ASN A 551 0.64 20.24 19.45
CA ASN A 551 0.19 18.86 19.56
C ASN A 551 -1.34 18.77 19.75
N ALA A 552 -1.89 19.57 20.65
CA ALA A 552 -3.33 19.62 20.93
C ALA A 552 -4.11 20.09 19.69
N LEU A 553 -3.63 21.15 19.04
CA LEU A 553 -4.26 21.71 17.84
C LEU A 553 -4.23 20.72 16.67
N TYR A 554 -3.11 20.00 16.47
CA TYR A 554 -3.01 18.97 15.44
C TYR A 554 -3.95 17.78 15.71
N ASN A 555 -3.97 17.27 16.95
CA ASN A 555 -4.85 16.16 17.31
C ASN A 555 -6.34 16.55 17.26
N GLN A 556 -6.69 17.79 17.64
CA GLN A 556 -8.05 18.31 17.49
C GLN A 556 -8.47 18.37 16.02
N ALA A 557 -7.56 18.79 15.12
CA ALA A 557 -7.84 18.78 13.68
C ALA A 557 -8.08 17.34 13.16
N GLN A 558 -7.23 16.38 13.55
CA GLN A 558 -7.39 14.96 13.22
C GLN A 558 -8.71 14.38 13.76
N LEU A 559 -9.10 14.79 14.97
CA LEU A 559 -10.36 14.39 15.59
C LEU A 559 -11.56 14.87 14.79
N TYR A 560 -11.58 16.14 14.38
CA TYR A 560 -12.64 16.70 13.53
C TYR A 560 -12.70 16.02 12.16
N GLU A 561 -11.54 15.78 11.54
CA GLU A 561 -11.49 15.20 10.21
C GLU A 561 -11.98 13.74 10.18
N HIS A 562 -11.48 12.92 11.11
CA HIS A 562 -11.62 11.46 11.00
C HIS A 562 -12.71 10.86 11.89
N GLN A 563 -13.07 11.52 13.00
CA GLN A 563 -13.99 10.96 13.99
C GLN A 563 -15.30 11.73 14.06
N LEU A 564 -15.24 13.05 14.08
CA LEU A 564 -16.41 13.93 14.17
C LEU A 564 -16.95 14.32 12.80
N HIS A 565 -16.20 14.04 11.71
CA HIS A 565 -16.57 14.33 10.33
C HIS A 565 -16.98 15.79 10.08
N ASP A 566 -16.23 16.71 10.67
CA ASP A 566 -16.40 18.16 10.50
C ASP A 566 -15.18 18.74 9.76
N PRO A 567 -15.17 18.68 8.41
CA PRO A 567 -14.02 19.12 7.61
C PRO A 567 -13.75 20.63 7.70
N GLU A 568 -14.78 21.44 8.01
CA GLU A 568 -14.60 22.90 8.14
C GLU A 568 -13.84 23.24 9.42
N LYS A 569 -14.16 22.60 10.54
CA LYS A 569 -13.40 22.75 11.78
C LYS A 569 -12.00 22.17 11.65
N ALA A 570 -11.85 20.99 11.03
CA ALA A 570 -10.54 20.41 10.77
C ALA A 570 -9.65 21.37 9.98
N LYS A 571 -10.18 21.95 8.91
CA LYS A 571 -9.48 22.93 8.07
C LYS A 571 -9.04 24.15 8.86
N ALA A 572 -9.92 24.70 9.71
CA ALA A 572 -9.60 25.86 10.55
C ALA A 572 -8.47 25.56 11.56
N CYS A 573 -8.48 24.36 12.16
CA CYS A 573 -7.41 23.93 13.08
C CYS A 573 -6.07 23.76 12.34
N TYR A 574 -6.06 23.13 11.17
CA TYR A 574 -4.83 22.98 10.36
C TYR A 574 -4.29 24.36 9.92
N GLU A 575 -5.17 25.28 9.49
CA GLU A 575 -4.77 26.63 9.11
C GLU A 575 -4.14 27.37 10.29
N LYS A 576 -4.78 27.35 11.45
CA LYS A 576 -4.26 27.96 12.68
C LYS A 576 -2.87 27.39 13.03
N LEU A 577 -2.71 26.06 12.91
CA LEU A 577 -1.46 25.40 13.25
C LEU A 577 -0.28 25.90 12.39
N PHE A 578 -0.36 25.85 11.08
CA PHE A 578 0.77 26.28 10.25
C PHE A 578 0.96 27.80 10.16
N MET A 579 -0.03 28.59 10.58
CA MET A 579 0.08 30.05 10.65
C MET A 579 0.68 30.54 11.99
N GLU A 580 0.25 29.97 13.11
CA GLU A 580 0.65 30.39 14.45
C GLU A 580 1.81 29.58 15.02
N TYR A 581 1.95 28.30 14.62
CA TYR A 581 2.99 27.38 15.07
C TYR A 581 3.86 26.92 13.89
N SER A 582 4.46 27.87 13.18
CA SER A 582 5.23 27.61 11.94
C SER A 582 6.43 26.67 12.14
N ASP A 583 6.99 26.64 13.33
CA ASP A 583 8.15 25.84 13.72
C ASP A 583 7.78 24.46 14.23
N SER A 584 6.48 24.16 14.35
CA SER A 584 5.95 22.86 14.73
C SER A 584 6.34 21.79 13.72
N THR A 585 6.66 20.59 14.21
CA THR A 585 6.90 19.40 13.38
C THR A 585 5.68 19.02 12.55
N PHE A 586 4.47 19.41 12.98
CA PHE A 586 3.21 19.16 12.30
C PHE A 586 2.84 20.21 11.23
N ALA A 587 3.54 21.34 11.17
CA ALA A 587 3.17 22.46 10.28
C ALA A 587 3.15 22.08 8.80
N ILE A 588 4.07 21.21 8.35
CA ILE A 588 4.15 20.74 6.95
C ILE A 588 2.95 19.87 6.63
N ASP A 589 2.62 18.90 7.49
CA ASP A 589 1.49 18.00 7.29
C ASP A 589 0.15 18.74 7.40
N ALA A 590 0.01 19.63 8.36
CA ALA A 590 -1.16 20.50 8.50
C ALA A 590 -1.43 21.33 7.25
N ARG A 591 -0.39 21.93 6.64
CA ARG A 591 -0.52 22.68 5.39
C ARG A 591 -0.96 21.79 4.23
N LYS A 592 -0.45 20.56 4.16
CA LYS A 592 -0.85 19.57 3.16
C LYS A 592 -2.33 19.19 3.33
N ARG A 593 -2.74 18.80 4.55
CA ARG A 593 -4.12 18.43 4.87
C ARG A 593 -5.10 19.58 4.64
N PHE A 594 -4.74 20.81 5.01
CA PHE A 594 -5.53 22.01 4.71
C PHE A 594 -5.81 22.16 3.21
N ARG A 595 -4.77 21.97 2.35
CA ARG A 595 -4.92 22.06 0.90
C ARG A 595 -5.82 20.95 0.35
N GLU A 596 -5.67 19.72 0.85
CA GLU A 596 -6.50 18.58 0.48
C GLU A 596 -7.98 18.86 0.82
N LEU A 597 -8.27 19.33 2.03
CA LEU A 597 -9.62 19.68 2.48
C LEU A 597 -10.20 20.90 1.75
N ARG A 598 -9.36 21.81 1.25
CA ARG A 598 -9.77 22.95 0.43
C ARG A 598 -10.05 22.58 -1.02
N GLY A 599 -9.59 21.42 -1.49
CA GLY A 599 -9.74 20.96 -2.87
C GLY A 599 -8.68 21.50 -3.84
N ASP A 600 -7.52 21.92 -3.36
CA ASP A 600 -6.43 22.48 -4.18
C ASP A 600 -5.69 21.45 -5.04
N PHE A 601 -5.87 20.19 -4.76
CA PHE A 601 -5.36 19.08 -5.54
C PHE A 601 -6.51 18.45 -6.33
N GLU A 602 -6.86 19.06 -7.47
CA GLU A 602 -7.39 18.26 -8.56
C GLU A 602 -6.24 17.30 -8.94
N GLU A 603 -6.52 16.01 -8.95
CA GLU A 603 -5.59 15.00 -9.43
C GLU A 603 -5.06 15.44 -10.80
N GLU A 604 -3.77 15.80 -10.89
CA GLU A 604 -3.13 15.87 -12.20
C GLU A 604 -3.31 14.49 -12.84
N PRO A 605 -3.87 14.42 -14.05
CA PRO A 605 -3.97 13.13 -14.73
C PRO A 605 -2.55 12.57 -14.86
N PRO A 606 -2.32 11.29 -14.63
CA PRO A 606 -1.01 10.69 -14.70
C PRO A 606 -0.42 10.93 -16.10
N GLN A 607 0.77 11.56 -16.15
CA GLN A 607 1.54 11.81 -17.38
C GLN A 607 1.96 10.50 -18.04
#